data_92d7378521ae5be801c710a2b702bf52
#
_entry.id   92d7378521ae5be801c710a2b702bf52
#
_cell.length_a   1.000
_cell.length_b   1.000
_cell.length_c   1.000
_cell.angle_alpha   90.00
_cell.angle_beta   90.00
_cell.angle_gamma   90.00
#
_symmetry.space_group_name_H-M   'P 1'
#
loop_
_entity.id
_entity.type
_entity.pdbx_description
1 polymer ?
#
loop_
_entity_poly.entity_id
_entity_poly.type
_entity_poly.pdbx_seq_one_letter_code
_entity_poly.pdbx_strand_id
1 'polypeptide(L)'
;MSAVTTLFPNEAIGTPEIRVSHQIKGRTPDALHIPTKDLQDFQRTSYFERMAFIIKIPGIAETINGNRLELTIGGVRAYNQENLYSKKAYEKFKFFIGFQNMVCCNLCVSTDGFQSEIRAMSSLDLEAKMIQVLANYRAQEHLNSMQNLLEHNLTERDFAQIIGKSRLYNFLPKKEKLVLPDLLLNDGHINTVAKDYYQDESFCRNANGDISMWEFYNLLTGSNKTSYIDTFLERGVNAFDFSKGISKALSDRNSIYSWFLS
;
A
#
# COMPACT_ATOMS: atom_id res chain seq x y z
N MET A 1 -16.17 6.41 9.03
CA MET A 1 -17.48 6.30 8.33
C MET A 1 -18.00 7.68 7.90
N SER A 2 -18.14 8.68 8.79
CA SER A 2 -18.76 9.97 8.46
C SER A 2 -18.14 10.67 7.24
N ALA A 3 -16.80 10.76 7.14
CA ALA A 3 -16.13 11.32 5.97
C ALA A 3 -16.49 10.61 4.65
N VAL A 4 -16.71 9.31 4.69
CA VAL A 4 -17.08 8.51 3.51
C VAL A 4 -18.54 8.73 3.14
N THR A 5 -19.44 8.73 4.14
CA THR A 5 -20.87 8.96 3.92
C THR A 5 -21.20 10.40 3.48
N THR A 6 -20.29 11.35 3.70
CA THR A 6 -20.43 12.73 3.17
C THR A 6 -20.29 12.78 1.63
N LEU A 7 -19.50 11.87 1.04
CA LEU A 7 -19.18 11.90 -0.39
C LEU A 7 -19.87 10.79 -1.19
N PHE A 8 -20.26 9.70 -0.53
CA PHE A 8 -20.86 8.54 -1.18
C PHE A 8 -22.19 8.18 -0.53
N PRO A 9 -23.22 7.82 -1.32
CA PRO A 9 -24.49 7.32 -0.77
C PRO A 9 -24.27 6.06 0.08
N ASN A 10 -25.03 5.90 1.16
CA ASN A 10 -24.87 4.78 2.08
C ASN A 10 -25.01 3.41 1.39
N GLU A 11 -25.88 3.31 0.39
CA GLU A 11 -26.13 2.10 -0.39
C GLU A 11 -24.94 1.68 -1.25
N ALA A 12 -24.05 2.63 -1.56
CA ALA A 12 -22.85 2.38 -2.34
C ALA A 12 -21.67 1.89 -1.49
N ILE A 13 -21.76 2.03 -0.16
CA ILE A 13 -20.67 1.77 0.77
C ILE A 13 -20.75 0.31 1.26
N GLY A 14 -19.70 -0.46 0.99
CA GLY A 14 -19.56 -1.82 1.50
C GLY A 14 -19.29 -1.86 3.02
N THR A 15 -19.44 -3.04 3.61
CA THR A 15 -19.14 -3.26 5.02
C THR A 15 -17.66 -3.00 5.30
N PRO A 16 -17.30 -2.17 6.29
CA PRO A 16 -15.91 -1.93 6.65
C PRO A 16 -15.22 -3.21 7.15
N GLU A 17 -14.06 -3.50 6.62
CA GLU A 17 -13.16 -4.49 7.18
C GLU A 17 -12.18 -3.81 8.13
N ILE A 18 -12.10 -4.28 9.38
CA ILE A 18 -11.20 -3.75 10.39
C ILE A 18 -10.24 -4.87 10.81
N ARG A 19 -8.95 -4.57 10.77
CA ARG A 19 -7.90 -5.46 11.25
C ARG A 19 -7.09 -4.79 12.33
N VAL A 20 -6.85 -5.51 13.42
CA VAL A 20 -6.02 -5.07 14.53
C VAL A 20 -4.86 -6.03 14.73
N SER A 21 -3.70 -5.51 15.09
CA SER A 21 -2.50 -6.30 15.29
C SER A 21 -1.67 -5.80 16.46
N HIS A 22 -0.71 -6.62 16.89
CA HIS A 22 0.20 -6.32 18.02
C HIS A 22 -0.57 -5.99 19.30
N GLN A 23 -1.28 -7.01 19.81
CA GLN A 23 -1.91 -6.92 21.12
C GLN A 23 -0.86 -6.76 22.20
N ILE A 24 -0.92 -5.64 22.94
CA ILE A 24 -0.09 -5.40 24.11
C ILE A 24 -0.92 -5.70 25.34
N LYS A 25 -0.40 -6.57 26.18
CA LYS A 25 -0.95 -6.87 27.49
C LYS A 25 -0.27 -5.99 28.54
N GLY A 26 -1.05 -5.25 29.25
CA GLY A 26 -0.61 -4.34 30.30
C GLY A 26 -1.36 -4.57 31.61
N ARG A 27 -1.22 -3.62 32.52
CA ARG A 27 -1.85 -3.58 33.83
C ARG A 27 -2.50 -2.22 34.07
N THR A 28 -3.51 -2.19 34.89
CA THR A 28 -4.04 -0.92 35.40
C THR A 28 -3.00 -0.23 36.30
N PRO A 29 -3.03 1.12 36.42
CA PRO A 29 -2.03 1.86 37.20
C PRO A 29 -1.90 1.38 38.66
N ASP A 30 -3.01 1.00 39.29
CA ASP A 30 -3.07 0.45 40.66
C ASP A 30 -2.46 -0.95 40.80
N ALA A 31 -2.35 -1.68 39.67
CA ALA A 31 -1.83 -3.06 39.67
C ALA A 31 -0.37 -3.19 39.19
N LEU A 32 0.34 -2.08 38.99
CA LEU A 32 1.72 -2.10 38.48
C LEU A 32 2.70 -2.90 39.38
N HIS A 33 2.46 -2.92 40.71
CA HIS A 33 3.27 -3.61 41.72
C HIS A 33 2.86 -5.07 41.96
N ILE A 34 1.71 -5.51 41.38
CA ILE A 34 1.19 -6.86 41.64
C ILE A 34 1.91 -7.88 40.74
N PRO A 35 2.41 -9.01 41.22
CA PRO A 35 2.94 -10.07 40.38
C PRO A 35 1.96 -10.59 39.36
N THR A 36 2.39 -10.96 38.17
CA THR A 36 1.51 -11.38 37.04
C THR A 36 0.55 -12.53 37.38
N LYS A 37 1.01 -13.45 38.23
CA LYS A 37 0.24 -14.61 38.72
C LYS A 37 -0.93 -14.23 39.61
N ASP A 38 -0.82 -13.09 40.31
CA ASP A 38 -1.78 -12.63 41.31
C ASP A 38 -2.72 -11.56 40.76
N LEU A 39 -2.57 -11.18 39.47
CA LEU A 39 -3.43 -10.19 38.78
C LEU A 39 -4.85 -10.71 38.58
N GLN A 40 -5.83 -9.95 39.05
CA GLN A 40 -7.24 -10.17 38.74
C GLN A 40 -7.55 -9.71 37.29
N ASP A 41 -8.60 -10.24 36.69
CA ASP A 41 -8.93 -9.95 35.29
C ASP A 41 -9.21 -8.45 35.03
N PHE A 42 -9.87 -7.75 35.96
CA PHE A 42 -10.12 -6.31 35.86
C PHE A 42 -8.84 -5.45 35.96
N GLN A 43 -7.73 -6.01 36.47
CA GLN A 43 -6.43 -5.36 36.55
C GLN A 43 -5.57 -5.60 35.31
N ARG A 44 -6.02 -6.45 34.40
CA ARG A 44 -5.37 -6.73 33.13
C ARG A 44 -5.92 -5.78 32.07
N THR A 45 -5.02 -5.11 31.38
CA THR A 45 -5.38 -4.28 30.23
C THR A 45 -4.88 -4.91 28.94
N SER A 46 -5.59 -4.68 27.88
CA SER A 46 -5.18 -5.12 26.56
C SER A 46 -5.51 -4.01 25.56
N TYR A 47 -4.55 -3.66 24.73
CA TYR A 47 -4.76 -2.74 23.64
C TYR A 47 -4.04 -3.21 22.39
N PHE A 48 -4.51 -2.74 21.24
CA PHE A 48 -3.92 -3.06 19.96
C PHE A 48 -3.06 -1.89 19.49
N GLU A 49 -1.81 -2.17 19.18
CA GLU A 49 -0.84 -1.15 18.79
C GLU A 49 -1.13 -0.60 17.40
N ARG A 50 -1.72 -1.41 16.54
CA ARG A 50 -2.02 -1.05 15.16
C ARG A 50 -3.43 -1.42 14.78
N MET A 51 -4.07 -0.57 14.00
CA MET A 51 -5.38 -0.81 13.40
C MET A 51 -5.33 -0.38 11.94
N ALA A 52 -5.88 -1.21 11.06
CA ALA A 52 -6.18 -0.84 9.69
C ALA A 52 -7.67 -1.03 9.42
N PHE A 53 -8.22 -0.21 8.53
CA PHE A 53 -9.55 -0.41 8.01
C PHE A 53 -9.57 -0.25 6.48
N ILE A 54 -10.49 -0.94 5.84
CA ILE A 54 -10.76 -0.87 4.41
C ILE A 54 -12.27 -0.78 4.21
N ILE A 55 -12.70 0.13 3.33
CA ILE A 55 -14.10 0.31 2.92
C ILE A 55 -14.13 0.25 1.40
N LYS A 56 -14.87 -0.69 0.85
CA LYS A 56 -15.09 -0.81 -0.59
C LYS A 56 -16.31 0.01 -1.01
N ILE A 57 -16.28 0.54 -2.21
CA ILE A 57 -17.39 1.22 -2.86
C ILE A 57 -17.73 0.44 -4.14
N PRO A 58 -18.45 -0.69 -4.05
CA PRO A 58 -18.66 -1.61 -5.18
C PRO A 58 -19.40 -0.98 -6.37
N GLY A 59 -20.16 0.10 -6.11
CA GLY A 59 -20.86 0.86 -7.14
C GLY A 59 -19.92 1.67 -8.05
N ILE A 60 -18.66 1.84 -7.67
CA ILE A 60 -17.63 2.51 -8.46
C ILE A 60 -16.55 1.48 -8.79
N ALA A 61 -16.68 0.89 -9.96
CA ALA A 61 -15.79 -0.16 -10.41
C ALA A 61 -15.48 -0.03 -11.89
N GLU A 62 -14.26 -0.43 -12.27
CA GLU A 62 -13.79 -0.52 -13.64
C GLU A 62 -13.12 -1.87 -13.90
N THR A 63 -12.97 -2.22 -15.16
CA THR A 63 -12.32 -3.47 -15.57
C THR A 63 -11.08 -3.16 -16.40
N ILE A 64 -9.91 -3.64 -15.95
CA ILE A 64 -8.65 -3.53 -16.67
C ILE A 64 -8.14 -4.94 -16.94
N ASN A 65 -7.93 -5.28 -18.22
CA ASN A 65 -7.46 -6.61 -18.64
C ASN A 65 -8.25 -7.78 -17.99
N GLY A 66 -9.59 -7.67 -17.97
CA GLY A 66 -10.45 -8.68 -17.33
C GLY A 66 -10.48 -8.66 -15.80
N ASN A 67 -9.69 -7.82 -15.16
CA ASN A 67 -9.65 -7.68 -13.71
C ASN A 67 -10.60 -6.58 -13.26
N ARG A 68 -11.58 -6.92 -12.43
CA ARG A 68 -12.48 -5.96 -11.82
C ARG A 68 -11.75 -5.22 -10.70
N LEU A 69 -11.75 -3.90 -10.76
CA LEU A 69 -11.18 -2.98 -9.80
C LEU A 69 -12.31 -2.22 -9.11
N GLU A 70 -12.40 -2.27 -7.79
CA GLU A 70 -13.40 -1.54 -7.02
C GLU A 70 -12.74 -0.39 -6.25
N LEU A 71 -13.37 0.79 -6.28
CA LEU A 71 -12.91 1.93 -5.49
C LEU A 71 -12.86 1.54 -4.02
N THR A 72 -11.74 1.82 -3.39
CA THR A 72 -11.46 1.39 -2.03
C THR A 72 -10.83 2.52 -1.24
N ILE A 73 -11.35 2.75 -0.05
CA ILE A 73 -10.88 3.75 0.90
C ILE A 73 -10.38 3.02 2.13
N GLY A 74 -9.29 3.50 2.72
CA GLY A 74 -8.80 2.89 3.94
C GLY A 74 -7.78 3.72 4.67
N GLY A 75 -7.32 3.20 5.79
CA GLY A 75 -6.32 3.86 6.59
C GLY A 75 -5.68 2.95 7.62
N VAL A 76 -4.57 3.43 8.14
CA VAL A 76 -3.80 2.78 9.18
C VAL A 76 -3.59 3.76 10.31
N ARG A 77 -3.91 3.34 11.53
CA ARG A 77 -3.49 4.01 12.75
C ARG A 77 -2.34 3.19 13.35
N ALA A 78 -1.18 3.81 13.49
CA ALA A 78 -0.05 3.23 14.17
C ALA A 78 0.17 3.99 15.48
N TYR A 79 0.14 3.28 16.59
CA TYR A 79 0.60 3.85 17.85
C TYR A 79 2.12 3.97 17.81
N ASN A 80 2.62 5.13 18.18
CA ASN A 80 4.02 5.31 18.51
C ASN A 80 4.17 5.62 19.99
N GLN A 81 5.40 5.55 20.51
CA GLN A 81 5.67 5.80 21.92
C GLN A 81 5.30 7.23 22.37
N GLU A 82 5.27 8.20 21.43
CA GLU A 82 4.90 9.59 21.72
C GLU A 82 3.42 9.72 22.14
N ASN A 83 2.54 8.84 21.65
CA ASN A 83 1.09 8.91 21.89
C ASN A 83 0.65 8.09 23.10
N LEU A 84 1.43 7.08 23.53
CA LEU A 84 1.04 6.16 24.60
C LEU A 84 0.86 6.85 25.96
N TYR A 85 1.57 7.94 26.21
CA TYR A 85 1.64 8.60 27.52
C TYR A 85 1.24 10.08 27.53
N SER A 86 0.91 10.64 26.35
CA SER A 86 0.58 12.07 26.21
C SER A 86 -0.84 12.29 25.72
N LYS A 87 -1.68 12.86 26.58
CA LYS A 87 -3.01 13.33 26.19
C LYS A 87 -2.98 14.53 25.23
N LYS A 88 -1.83 15.13 24.99
CA LYS A 88 -1.63 16.31 24.14
C LYS A 88 -0.93 16.01 22.83
N ALA A 89 -0.46 14.77 22.62
CA ALA A 89 0.18 14.38 21.37
C ALA A 89 -0.88 14.15 20.28
N TYR A 90 -0.55 14.60 19.07
CA TYR A 90 -1.36 14.31 17.90
C TYR A 90 -1.34 12.82 17.59
N GLU A 91 -2.51 12.27 17.29
CA GLU A 91 -2.62 10.94 16.74
C GLU A 91 -2.18 10.93 15.28
N LYS A 92 -1.43 9.90 14.87
CA LYS A 92 -0.93 9.75 13.51
C LYS A 92 -1.72 8.70 12.76
N PHE A 93 -2.19 9.07 11.57
CA PHE A 93 -2.91 8.19 10.66
C PHE A 93 -2.25 8.24 9.28
N LYS A 94 -2.31 7.10 8.60
CA LYS A 94 -2.15 7.02 7.14
C LYS A 94 -3.52 6.81 6.54
N PHE A 95 -3.79 7.47 5.44
CA PHE A 95 -5.09 7.38 4.78
C PHE A 95 -4.89 7.23 3.28
N PHE A 96 -5.72 6.41 2.64
CA PHE A 96 -5.69 6.24 1.20
C PHE A 96 -7.08 6.14 0.60
N ILE A 97 -7.16 6.52 -0.67
CA ILE A 97 -8.19 6.16 -1.63
C ILE A 97 -7.50 5.63 -2.89
N GLY A 98 -8.04 4.57 -3.46
CA GLY A 98 -7.48 3.90 -4.63
C GLY A 98 -8.43 2.81 -5.10
N PHE A 99 -7.90 1.80 -5.76
CA PHE A 99 -8.69 0.67 -6.23
C PHE A 99 -8.18 -0.64 -5.64
N GLN A 100 -9.08 -1.58 -5.41
CA GLN A 100 -8.72 -2.95 -5.09
C GLN A 100 -9.02 -3.85 -6.28
N ASN A 101 -8.01 -4.58 -6.73
CA ASN A 101 -8.19 -5.63 -7.72
C ASN A 101 -8.89 -6.83 -7.06
N MET A 102 -10.08 -7.17 -7.55
CA MET A 102 -10.93 -8.19 -6.93
C MET A 102 -10.46 -9.61 -7.21
N VAL A 103 -9.60 -9.82 -8.20
CA VAL A 103 -9.02 -11.13 -8.51
C VAL A 103 -7.98 -11.54 -7.47
N CYS A 104 -7.07 -10.63 -7.13
CA CYS A 104 -5.93 -10.90 -6.25
C CYS A 104 -5.98 -10.14 -4.91
N CYS A 105 -6.99 -9.29 -4.70
CA CYS A 105 -7.09 -8.40 -3.53
C CYS A 105 -5.92 -7.41 -3.38
N ASN A 106 -5.16 -7.13 -4.44
CA ASN A 106 -4.11 -6.13 -4.43
C ASN A 106 -4.69 -4.73 -4.32
N LEU A 107 -4.08 -3.87 -3.51
CA LEU A 107 -4.41 -2.45 -3.48
C LEU A 107 -3.58 -1.68 -4.49
N CYS A 108 -4.27 -0.95 -5.36
CA CYS A 108 -3.73 -0.03 -6.34
C CYS A 108 -3.90 1.39 -5.80
N VAL A 109 -2.82 2.01 -5.35
CA VAL A 109 -2.84 3.34 -4.74
C VAL A 109 -1.86 4.23 -5.48
N SER A 110 -2.32 5.43 -5.85
CA SER A 110 -1.50 6.49 -6.48
C SER A 110 -1.09 7.54 -5.46
N THR A 111 -0.12 8.37 -5.83
CA THR A 111 0.42 9.42 -4.95
C THR A 111 -0.64 10.42 -4.50
N ASP A 112 -1.56 10.82 -5.38
CA ASP A 112 -2.66 11.75 -5.06
C ASP A 112 -3.77 11.12 -4.20
N GLY A 113 -3.86 9.80 -4.19
CA GLY A 113 -4.77 9.03 -3.34
C GLY A 113 -4.18 8.64 -1.98
N PHE A 114 -2.98 9.09 -1.63
CA PHE A 114 -2.30 8.67 -0.40
C PHE A 114 -1.78 9.83 0.43
N GLN A 115 -2.13 9.81 1.71
CA GLN A 115 -1.56 10.71 2.71
C GLN A 115 -0.80 9.90 3.75
N SER A 116 0.52 10.01 3.75
CA SER A 116 1.41 9.22 4.60
C SER A 116 1.37 9.60 6.08
N GLU A 117 1.03 10.85 6.39
CA GLU A 117 0.93 11.32 7.76
C GLU A 117 -0.19 12.35 7.92
N ILE A 118 -1.27 11.93 8.55
CA ILE A 118 -2.32 12.81 9.04
C ILE A 118 -2.15 12.90 10.56
N ARG A 119 -1.89 14.10 11.08
CA ARG A 119 -1.88 14.37 12.52
C ARG A 119 -3.19 15.00 12.91
N ALA A 120 -3.90 14.39 13.85
CA ALA A 120 -5.21 14.83 14.28
C ALA A 120 -5.32 14.91 15.82
N MET A 121 -5.97 15.97 16.30
CA MET A 121 -6.27 16.17 17.74
C MET A 121 -7.67 15.69 18.10
N SER A 122 -8.56 15.59 17.13
CA SER A 122 -9.94 15.18 17.32
C SER A 122 -10.48 14.40 16.13
N SER A 123 -11.60 13.74 16.31
CA SER A 123 -12.30 13.03 15.23
C SER A 123 -12.75 13.99 14.12
N LEU A 124 -13.17 15.21 14.44
CA LEU A 124 -13.59 16.23 13.47
C LEU A 124 -12.40 16.73 12.63
N ASP A 125 -11.24 16.95 13.27
CA ASP A 125 -10.02 17.35 12.56
C ASP A 125 -9.56 16.22 11.61
N LEU A 126 -9.59 14.95 12.07
CA LEU A 126 -9.29 13.80 11.24
C LEU A 126 -10.25 13.70 10.06
N GLU A 127 -11.54 13.85 10.30
CA GLU A 127 -12.58 13.78 9.26
C GLU A 127 -12.36 14.84 8.18
N ALA A 128 -12.11 16.10 8.57
CA ALA A 128 -11.86 17.19 7.63
C ALA A 128 -10.65 16.90 6.73
N LYS A 129 -9.54 16.38 7.30
CA LYS A 129 -8.35 16.01 6.55
C LYS A 129 -8.58 14.81 5.62
N MET A 130 -9.36 13.82 6.04
CA MET A 130 -9.75 12.69 5.20
C MET A 130 -10.60 13.16 4.01
N ILE A 131 -11.60 14.02 4.23
CA ILE A 131 -12.44 14.60 3.16
C ILE A 131 -11.55 15.34 2.14
N GLN A 132 -10.53 16.06 2.59
CA GLN A 132 -9.61 16.76 1.70
C GLN A 132 -8.82 15.78 0.78
N VAL A 133 -8.35 14.65 1.32
CA VAL A 133 -7.68 13.62 0.49
C VAL A 133 -8.67 13.03 -0.53
N LEU A 134 -9.88 12.71 -0.08
CA LEU A 134 -10.91 12.15 -0.97
C LEU A 134 -11.28 13.13 -2.10
N ALA A 135 -11.41 14.42 -1.80
CA ALA A 135 -11.77 15.45 -2.77
C ALA A 135 -10.66 15.73 -3.79
N ASN A 136 -9.41 15.53 -3.42
CA ASN A 136 -8.25 15.78 -4.29
C ASN A 136 -7.91 14.57 -5.18
N TYR A 137 -8.45 13.40 -4.91
CA TYR A 137 -8.14 12.18 -5.65
C TYR A 137 -8.75 12.18 -7.05
N ARG A 138 -7.93 11.92 -8.05
CA ARG A 138 -8.29 11.89 -9.47
C ARG A 138 -8.44 10.46 -9.97
N ALA A 139 -9.59 9.85 -9.62
CA ALA A 139 -9.87 8.44 -9.89
C ALA A 139 -9.69 8.07 -11.39
N GLN A 140 -10.20 8.91 -12.31
CA GLN A 140 -10.10 8.65 -13.74
C GLN A 140 -8.65 8.69 -14.26
N GLU A 141 -7.84 9.63 -13.77
CA GLU A 141 -6.43 9.72 -14.15
C GLU A 141 -5.64 8.51 -13.62
N HIS A 142 -6.00 8.03 -12.43
CA HIS A 142 -5.41 6.82 -11.87
C HIS A 142 -5.77 5.58 -12.70
N LEU A 143 -7.05 5.42 -13.07
CA LEU A 143 -7.51 4.33 -13.95
C LEU A 143 -6.82 4.37 -15.30
N ASN A 144 -6.77 5.55 -15.94
CA ASN A 144 -6.07 5.72 -17.23
C ASN A 144 -4.58 5.35 -17.11
N SER A 145 -3.93 5.76 -16.01
CA SER A 145 -2.52 5.41 -15.78
C SER A 145 -2.31 3.91 -15.57
N MET A 146 -3.25 3.20 -14.93
CA MET A 146 -3.20 1.74 -14.83
C MET A 146 -3.46 1.07 -16.19
N GLN A 147 -4.38 1.62 -17.00
CA GLN A 147 -4.68 1.13 -18.34
C GLN A 147 -3.47 1.25 -19.28
N ASN A 148 -2.73 2.37 -19.19
CA ASN A 148 -1.51 2.58 -19.97
C ASN A 148 -0.39 1.58 -19.66
N LEU A 149 -0.44 0.88 -18.51
CA LEU A 149 0.49 -0.22 -18.25
C LEU A 149 0.28 -1.43 -19.17
N LEU A 150 -0.84 -1.52 -19.88
CA LEU A 150 -1.06 -2.55 -20.90
C LEU A 150 -0.36 -2.26 -22.23
N GLU A 151 0.09 -1.03 -22.46
CA GLU A 151 0.71 -0.62 -23.73
C GLU A 151 2.14 -1.17 -23.90
N HIS A 152 2.77 -1.61 -22.81
CA HIS A 152 4.14 -2.09 -22.82
C HIS A 152 4.27 -3.49 -22.21
N ASN A 153 5.12 -4.29 -22.84
CA ASN A 153 5.51 -5.61 -22.36
C ASN A 153 7.00 -5.61 -22.00
N LEU A 154 7.33 -6.38 -20.97
CA LEU A 154 8.69 -6.75 -20.63
C LEU A 154 8.99 -8.10 -21.25
N THR A 155 10.10 -8.19 -21.97
CA THR A 155 10.67 -9.51 -22.34
C THR A 155 11.23 -10.19 -21.09
N GLU A 156 11.44 -11.51 -21.13
CA GLU A 156 12.12 -12.25 -20.05
C GLU A 156 13.46 -11.61 -19.70
N ARG A 157 14.19 -11.10 -20.71
CA ARG A 157 15.46 -10.40 -20.51
C ARG A 157 15.29 -9.10 -19.73
N ASP A 158 14.33 -8.25 -20.11
CA ASP A 158 14.05 -6.99 -19.40
C ASP A 158 13.63 -7.27 -17.97
N PHE A 159 12.75 -8.26 -17.76
CA PHE A 159 12.34 -8.70 -16.43
C PHE A 159 13.53 -9.15 -15.59
N ALA A 160 14.40 -10.02 -16.13
CA ALA A 160 15.59 -10.50 -15.42
C ALA A 160 16.54 -9.35 -15.06
N GLN A 161 16.70 -8.35 -15.95
CA GLN A 161 17.49 -7.14 -15.67
C GLN A 161 16.88 -6.33 -14.53
N ILE A 162 15.56 -6.08 -14.54
CA ILE A 162 14.87 -5.37 -13.47
C ILE A 162 15.06 -6.09 -12.14
N ILE A 163 14.87 -7.40 -12.08
CA ILE A 163 15.04 -8.20 -10.85
C ILE A 163 16.49 -8.10 -10.35
N GLY A 164 17.48 -8.30 -11.23
CA GLY A 164 18.89 -8.20 -10.87
C GLY A 164 19.28 -6.81 -10.36
N LYS A 165 18.87 -5.76 -11.08
CA LYS A 165 19.13 -4.36 -10.70
C LYS A 165 18.40 -3.97 -9.40
N SER A 166 17.18 -4.43 -9.20
CA SER A 166 16.43 -4.18 -7.95
C SER A 166 17.13 -4.79 -6.73
N ARG A 167 17.75 -5.96 -6.88
CA ARG A 167 18.58 -6.54 -5.82
C ARG A 167 19.84 -5.73 -5.57
N LEU A 168 20.56 -5.36 -6.63
CA LEU A 168 21.76 -4.53 -6.52
C LEU A 168 21.44 -3.16 -5.90
N TYR A 169 20.29 -2.56 -6.25
CA TYR A 169 19.84 -1.30 -5.69
C TYR A 169 19.84 -1.30 -4.15
N ASN A 170 19.45 -2.40 -3.52
CA ASN A 170 19.43 -2.49 -2.05
C ASN A 170 20.82 -2.29 -1.42
N PHE A 171 21.89 -2.60 -2.14
CA PHE A 171 23.28 -2.53 -1.67
C PHE A 171 24.06 -1.33 -2.21
N LEU A 172 23.45 -0.49 -3.05
CA LEU A 172 24.11 0.71 -3.58
C LEU A 172 24.51 1.68 -2.47
N PRO A 173 25.66 2.35 -2.61
CA PRO A 173 26.02 3.48 -1.76
C PRO A 173 24.95 4.58 -1.79
N LYS A 174 24.74 5.24 -0.64
CA LYS A 174 23.71 6.29 -0.52
C LYS A 174 23.81 7.37 -1.60
N LYS A 175 25.04 7.77 -1.98
CA LYS A 175 25.25 8.79 -3.01
C LYS A 175 24.75 8.37 -4.40
N GLU A 176 24.87 7.08 -4.73
CA GLU A 176 24.41 6.54 -6.00
C GLU A 176 22.88 6.38 -6.01
N LYS A 177 22.27 6.05 -4.86
CA LYS A 177 20.82 6.00 -4.73
C LYS A 177 20.13 7.34 -4.93
N LEU A 178 20.77 8.46 -4.55
CA LEU A 178 20.19 9.80 -4.64
C LEU A 178 19.84 10.26 -6.07
N VAL A 179 20.49 9.65 -7.08
CA VAL A 179 20.24 10.00 -8.50
C VAL A 179 19.34 8.99 -9.20
N LEU A 180 18.88 7.99 -8.48
CA LEU A 180 17.96 6.95 -8.96
C LEU A 180 16.57 7.12 -8.33
N PRO A 181 15.53 6.59 -8.98
CA PRO A 181 14.21 6.58 -8.37
C PRO A 181 14.18 5.65 -7.15
N ASP A 182 13.37 6.00 -6.16
CA ASP A 182 13.22 5.18 -4.97
C ASP A 182 12.60 3.82 -5.29
N LEU A 183 13.17 2.78 -4.68
CA LEU A 183 12.62 1.44 -4.67
C LEU A 183 12.49 0.97 -3.21
N LEU A 184 11.25 0.88 -2.73
CA LEU A 184 10.95 0.51 -1.34
C LEU A 184 10.76 -1.01 -1.14
N LEU A 185 10.80 -1.78 -2.22
CA LEU A 185 10.74 -3.24 -2.16
C LEU A 185 12.09 -3.79 -1.73
N ASN A 186 12.07 -4.65 -0.72
CA ASN A 186 13.27 -5.33 -0.23
C ASN A 186 13.54 -6.63 -0.99
N ASP A 187 14.65 -7.29 -0.66
CA ASP A 187 15.08 -8.54 -1.32
C ASP A 187 14.03 -9.66 -1.23
N GLY A 188 13.31 -9.75 -0.11
CA GLY A 188 12.22 -10.73 0.05
C GLY A 188 11.06 -10.49 -0.92
N HIS A 189 10.69 -9.22 -1.12
CA HIS A 189 9.66 -8.86 -2.12
C HIS A 189 10.13 -9.19 -3.53
N ILE A 190 11.36 -8.81 -3.88
CA ILE A 190 11.93 -9.08 -5.21
C ILE A 190 12.02 -10.58 -5.49
N ASN A 191 12.37 -11.38 -4.48
CA ASN A 191 12.36 -12.84 -4.61
C ASN A 191 10.95 -13.40 -4.86
N THR A 192 9.93 -12.87 -4.17
CA THR A 192 8.54 -13.24 -4.41
C THR A 192 8.11 -12.88 -5.83
N VAL A 193 8.41 -11.67 -6.31
CA VAL A 193 8.12 -11.25 -7.69
C VAL A 193 8.77 -12.19 -8.70
N ALA A 194 10.04 -12.57 -8.49
CA ALA A 194 10.76 -13.49 -9.40
C ALA A 194 10.13 -14.90 -9.39
N LYS A 195 9.65 -15.38 -8.25
CA LYS A 195 8.93 -16.65 -8.15
C LYS A 195 7.58 -16.58 -8.87
N ASP A 196 6.80 -15.53 -8.60
CA ASP A 196 5.43 -15.38 -9.06
C ASP A 196 5.36 -15.10 -10.57
N TYR A 197 6.45 -14.54 -11.17
CA TYR A 197 6.60 -14.46 -12.62
C TYR A 197 6.43 -15.82 -13.33
N TYR A 198 6.79 -16.92 -12.67
CA TYR A 198 6.58 -18.27 -13.20
C TYR A 198 5.34 -18.97 -12.66
N GLN A 199 4.85 -18.61 -11.49
CA GLN A 199 3.93 -19.43 -10.69
C GLN A 199 2.61 -18.76 -10.35
N ASP A 200 2.45 -17.43 -10.55
CA ASP A 200 1.19 -16.76 -10.25
C ASP A 200 0.11 -17.22 -11.25
N GLU A 201 -1.08 -17.56 -10.74
CA GLU A 201 -2.17 -18.10 -11.56
C GLU A 201 -2.78 -17.05 -12.50
N SER A 202 -2.64 -15.75 -12.18
CA SER A 202 -3.31 -14.65 -12.87
C SER A 202 -2.37 -13.70 -13.58
N PHE A 203 -1.12 -13.59 -13.12
CA PHE A 203 -0.16 -12.55 -13.56
C PHE A 203 1.22 -13.11 -13.93
N CYS A 204 1.34 -14.43 -14.13
CA CYS A 204 2.59 -15.01 -14.60
C CYS A 204 2.88 -14.64 -16.08
N ARG A 205 4.12 -14.87 -16.48
CA ARG A 205 4.56 -14.70 -17.89
C ARG A 205 3.71 -15.52 -18.86
N ASN A 206 3.61 -15.02 -20.09
CA ASN A 206 3.00 -15.77 -21.20
C ASN A 206 3.96 -16.89 -21.70
N ALA A 207 3.50 -17.66 -22.69
CA ALA A 207 4.26 -18.78 -23.27
C ALA A 207 5.60 -18.37 -23.92
N ASN A 208 5.74 -17.10 -24.34
CA ASN A 208 6.97 -16.57 -24.93
C ASN A 208 7.95 -16.03 -23.88
N GLY A 209 7.57 -16.01 -22.61
CA GLY A 209 8.35 -15.41 -21.54
C GLY A 209 8.05 -13.93 -21.29
N ASP A 210 7.19 -13.29 -22.08
CA ASP A 210 6.86 -11.88 -21.91
C ASP A 210 5.80 -11.69 -20.80
N ILE A 211 5.79 -10.50 -20.19
CA ILE A 211 4.82 -10.08 -19.21
C ILE A 211 4.44 -8.61 -19.47
N SER A 212 3.15 -8.27 -19.41
CA SER A 212 2.75 -6.87 -19.53
C SER A 212 3.17 -6.07 -18.28
N MET A 213 3.31 -4.75 -18.44
CA MET A 213 3.59 -3.88 -17.29
C MET A 213 2.44 -3.88 -16.27
N TRP A 214 1.20 -4.17 -16.69
CA TRP A 214 0.08 -4.38 -15.77
C TRP A 214 0.26 -5.64 -14.91
N GLU A 215 0.62 -6.77 -15.51
CA GLU A 215 0.89 -8.00 -14.79
C GLU A 215 2.10 -7.82 -13.86
N PHE A 216 3.19 -7.21 -14.36
CA PHE A 216 4.36 -6.88 -13.54
C PHE A 216 3.99 -6.03 -12.31
N TYR A 217 3.17 -4.99 -12.48
CA TYR A 217 2.65 -4.18 -11.38
C TYR A 217 1.87 -5.02 -10.36
N ASN A 218 1.03 -5.96 -10.83
CA ASN A 218 0.29 -6.85 -9.95
C ASN A 218 1.21 -7.82 -9.19
N LEU A 219 2.32 -8.29 -9.78
CA LEU A 219 3.34 -9.05 -9.06
C LEU A 219 4.01 -8.22 -7.96
N LEU A 220 4.33 -6.95 -8.21
CA LEU A 220 4.91 -6.04 -7.21
C LEU A 220 3.94 -5.82 -6.04
N THR A 221 2.67 -5.53 -6.32
CA THR A 221 1.65 -5.33 -5.28
C THR A 221 1.28 -6.64 -4.57
N GLY A 222 1.35 -7.78 -5.27
CA GLY A 222 1.21 -9.11 -4.69
C GLY A 222 2.28 -9.40 -3.65
N SER A 223 3.56 -9.15 -3.98
CA SER A 223 4.69 -9.33 -3.07
C SER A 223 4.57 -8.42 -1.84
N ASN A 224 4.02 -7.23 -1.99
CA ASN A 224 3.82 -6.26 -0.92
C ASN A 224 2.86 -6.73 0.19
N LYS A 225 2.02 -7.75 -0.06
CA LYS A 225 1.14 -8.33 0.98
C LYS A 225 1.90 -8.90 2.18
N THR A 226 3.17 -9.21 2.01
CA THR A 226 4.04 -9.66 3.11
C THR A 226 4.59 -8.51 3.96
N SER A 227 4.34 -7.26 3.56
CA SER A 227 4.80 -6.07 4.27
C SER A 227 4.05 -5.86 5.58
N TYR A 228 4.76 -5.29 6.56
CA TYR A 228 4.09 -4.77 7.75
C TYR A 228 3.12 -3.65 7.39
N ILE A 229 2.04 -3.57 8.15
CA ILE A 229 0.98 -2.58 7.99
C ILE A 229 1.50 -1.13 7.96
N ASP A 230 2.60 -0.86 8.68
CA ASP A 230 3.21 0.46 8.77
C ASP A 230 3.88 0.94 7.47
N THR A 231 4.25 0.01 6.59
CA THR A 231 5.01 0.30 5.35
C THR A 231 4.30 -0.17 4.08
N PHE A 232 3.17 -0.86 4.26
CA PHE A 232 2.41 -1.47 3.16
C PHE A 232 1.92 -0.44 2.15
N LEU A 233 1.37 0.69 2.62
CA LEU A 233 0.79 1.71 1.74
C LEU A 233 1.85 2.46 0.95
N GLU A 234 2.95 2.87 1.58
CA GLU A 234 4.08 3.52 0.91
C GLU A 234 4.68 2.64 -0.18
N ARG A 235 4.82 1.33 0.11
CA ARG A 235 5.31 0.37 -0.88
C ARG A 235 4.31 0.17 -2.02
N GLY A 236 3.01 0.22 -1.74
CA GLY A 236 1.97 0.18 -2.77
C GLY A 236 2.08 1.34 -3.74
N VAL A 237 2.19 2.57 -3.23
CA VAL A 237 2.40 3.78 -4.05
C VAL A 237 3.72 3.68 -4.83
N ASN A 238 4.80 3.28 -4.15
CA ASN A 238 6.11 3.13 -4.79
C ASN A 238 6.08 2.06 -5.91
N ALA A 239 5.38 0.94 -5.72
CA ALA A 239 5.22 -0.09 -6.75
C ALA A 239 4.50 0.47 -8.00
N PHE A 240 3.50 1.32 -7.80
CA PHE A 240 2.80 1.97 -8.91
C PHE A 240 3.70 2.97 -9.66
N ASP A 241 4.37 3.85 -8.94
CA ASP A 241 5.28 4.83 -9.54
C ASP A 241 6.47 4.15 -10.22
N PHE A 242 7.00 3.08 -9.63
CA PHE A 242 8.05 2.27 -10.22
C PHE A 242 7.60 1.64 -11.54
N SER A 243 6.41 1.02 -11.56
CA SER A 243 5.86 0.41 -12.79
C SER A 243 5.64 1.44 -13.89
N LYS A 244 5.08 2.62 -13.59
CA LYS A 244 4.94 3.72 -14.55
C LYS A 244 6.30 4.20 -15.05
N GLY A 245 7.26 4.32 -14.17
CA GLY A 245 8.62 4.75 -14.51
C GLY A 245 9.32 3.76 -15.44
N ILE A 246 9.24 2.46 -15.18
CA ILE A 246 9.76 1.42 -16.08
C ILE A 246 9.02 1.43 -17.42
N SER A 247 7.68 1.51 -17.41
CA SER A 247 6.88 1.61 -18.64
C SER A 247 7.34 2.78 -19.52
N LYS A 248 7.57 3.96 -18.93
CA LYS A 248 8.14 5.10 -19.64
C LYS A 248 9.55 4.84 -20.15
N ALA A 249 10.40 4.17 -19.37
CA ALA A 249 11.79 3.89 -19.73
C ALA A 249 11.93 2.88 -20.91
N LEU A 250 10.91 2.06 -21.15
CA LEU A 250 10.87 1.20 -22.34
C LEU A 250 10.77 2.02 -23.64
N SER A 251 10.08 3.17 -23.60
CA SER A 251 9.93 4.08 -24.73
C SER A 251 10.99 5.18 -24.77
N ASP A 252 11.44 5.66 -23.60
CA ASP A 252 12.41 6.76 -23.45
C ASP A 252 13.61 6.32 -22.61
N ARG A 253 14.69 5.99 -23.30
CA ARG A 253 15.96 5.54 -22.67
C ARG A 253 16.68 6.64 -21.86
N ASN A 254 16.27 7.90 -21.94
CA ASN A 254 16.80 8.98 -21.11
C ASN A 254 16.13 9.07 -19.73
N SER A 255 15.11 8.26 -19.48
CA SER A 255 14.46 8.16 -18.17
C SER A 255 15.46 7.66 -17.11
N ILE A 256 15.39 8.23 -15.89
CA ILE A 256 16.18 7.76 -14.74
C ILE A 256 15.87 6.29 -14.38
N TYR A 257 14.72 5.77 -14.77
CA TYR A 257 14.35 4.36 -14.60
C TYR A 257 15.08 3.42 -15.56
N SER A 258 15.72 3.95 -16.63
CA SER A 258 16.49 3.13 -17.58
C SER A 258 17.67 2.41 -16.95
N TRP A 259 18.13 2.88 -15.77
CA TRP A 259 19.14 2.16 -14.99
C TRP A 259 18.70 0.72 -14.64
N PHE A 260 17.40 0.48 -14.45
CA PHE A 260 16.86 -0.86 -14.16
C PHE A 260 16.76 -1.76 -15.38
N LEU A 261 16.93 -1.19 -16.60
CA LEU A 261 16.86 -1.87 -17.89
C LEU A 261 18.23 -1.97 -18.60
N SER A 262 19.32 -1.63 -17.88
CA SER A 262 20.67 -1.58 -18.45
C SER A 262 21.63 -2.61 -17.87
#